data_92976f0161721391f40269726dd2dcd4
#
_entry.id   92976f0161721391f40269726dd2dcd4
#
_cell.length_a   1.000
_cell.length_b   1.000
_cell.length_c   1.000
_cell.angle_alpha   90.00
_cell.angle_beta   90.00
_cell.angle_gamma   90.00
#
_symmetry.space_group_name_H-M   'P 1'
#
loop_
_entity.id
_entity.type
_entity.pdbx_description
1 polymer ?
#
loop_
_entity_poly.entity_id
_entity_poly.type
_entity_poly.pdbx_seq_one_letter_code
_entity_poly.pdbx_strand_id
1 'polypeptide(L)'
;MKILVVDDEELDLFINKKLLSLEYDTTGFTSPQEALRWAQHNDFDVAVIDYYLENGIFAGDLLKDLIALKGPAFKAFVVTNYVDEKQAADLKQSGFTGIIHKPLTLEVFKKKLNGEAV
;
A
#
# COMPACT_ATOMS: atom_id res chain seq x y z
N MET A 1 -7.01 1.68 13.84
CA MET A 1 -6.08 2.05 12.76
C MET A 1 -6.79 1.89 11.42
N LYS A 2 -6.66 2.87 10.57
CA LYS A 2 -7.31 2.89 9.25
C LYS A 2 -6.30 2.60 8.16
N ILE A 3 -6.65 1.69 7.25
CA ILE A 3 -5.78 1.24 6.17
C ILE A 3 -6.44 1.53 4.82
N LEU A 4 -5.67 2.14 3.93
CA LEU A 4 -6.02 2.32 2.52
C LEU A 4 -5.33 1.22 1.72
N VAL A 5 -6.09 0.46 0.93
CA VAL A 5 -5.55 -0.59 0.06
C VAL A 5 -5.83 -0.23 -1.39
N VAL A 6 -4.81 -0.27 -2.23
CA VAL A 6 -4.97 -0.01 -3.67
C VAL A 6 -4.35 -1.15 -4.45
N ASP A 7 -5.16 -1.82 -5.27
CA ASP A 7 -4.75 -2.94 -6.10
C ASP A 7 -5.67 -3.00 -7.31
N ASP A 8 -5.13 -2.94 -8.52
CA ASP A 8 -5.93 -2.92 -9.73
C ASP A 8 -6.61 -4.25 -10.07
N GLU A 9 -6.15 -5.34 -9.45
CA GLU A 9 -6.78 -6.66 -9.58
C GLU A 9 -7.91 -6.78 -8.56
N GLU A 10 -9.16 -6.86 -9.05
CA GLU A 10 -10.33 -6.89 -8.18
C GLU A 10 -10.30 -8.03 -7.16
N LEU A 11 -9.86 -9.21 -7.60
CA LEU A 11 -9.80 -10.38 -6.72
C LEU A 11 -8.76 -10.19 -5.62
N ASP A 12 -7.57 -9.71 -5.99
CA ASP A 12 -6.50 -9.47 -5.01
C ASP A 12 -6.93 -8.39 -4.01
N LEU A 13 -7.56 -7.32 -4.49
CA LEU A 13 -8.09 -6.27 -3.63
C LEU A 13 -9.10 -6.84 -2.64
N PHE A 14 -10.03 -7.66 -3.12
CA PHE A 14 -11.04 -8.28 -2.28
C PHE A 14 -10.42 -9.14 -1.19
N ILE A 15 -9.46 -9.99 -1.55
CA ILE A 15 -8.78 -10.88 -0.61
C ILE A 15 -7.99 -10.07 0.43
N ASN A 16 -7.20 -9.11 -0.01
CA ASN A 16 -6.37 -8.30 0.88
C ASN A 16 -7.21 -7.44 1.82
N LYS A 17 -8.26 -6.84 1.29
CA LYS A 17 -9.19 -6.04 2.09
C LYS A 17 -9.88 -6.89 3.15
N LYS A 18 -10.35 -8.07 2.77
CA LYS A 18 -11.01 -8.98 3.71
C LYS A 18 -10.08 -9.43 4.82
N LEU A 19 -8.84 -9.78 4.44
CA LEU A 19 -7.81 -10.19 5.37
C LEU A 19 -7.50 -9.09 6.40
N LEU A 20 -7.23 -7.89 5.93
CA LEU A 20 -6.88 -6.78 6.82
C LEU A 20 -8.07 -6.30 7.65
N SER A 21 -9.28 -6.44 7.13
CA SER A 21 -10.51 -6.05 7.84
C SER A 21 -10.82 -6.93 9.04
N LEU A 22 -10.13 -8.06 9.19
CA LEU A 22 -10.26 -8.88 10.39
C LEU A 22 -9.80 -8.13 11.64
N GLU A 23 -8.86 -7.17 11.49
CA GLU A 23 -8.32 -6.46 12.64
C GLU A 23 -8.26 -4.94 12.47
N TYR A 24 -8.48 -4.42 11.26
CA TYR A 24 -8.33 -2.99 10.97
C TYR A 24 -9.52 -2.46 10.16
N ASP A 25 -9.74 -1.16 10.25
CA ASP A 25 -10.71 -0.46 9.42
C ASP A 25 -10.08 -0.23 8.04
N THR A 26 -10.54 -0.94 7.03
CA THR A 26 -9.89 -1.02 5.72
C THR A 26 -10.81 -0.52 4.61
N THR A 27 -10.29 0.38 3.78
CA THR A 27 -10.95 0.89 2.59
C THR A 27 -10.09 0.57 1.37
N GLY A 28 -10.69 0.05 0.31
CA GLY A 28 -9.93 -0.39 -0.86
C GLY A 28 -10.46 0.19 -2.17
N PHE A 29 -9.53 0.37 -3.11
CA PHE A 29 -9.83 0.88 -4.45
C PHE A 29 -9.02 0.13 -5.49
N THR A 30 -9.60 -0.08 -6.67
CA THR A 30 -8.88 -0.62 -7.83
C THR A 30 -8.21 0.49 -8.64
N SER A 31 -8.65 1.73 -8.47
CA SER A 31 -8.16 2.88 -9.24
C SER A 31 -7.35 3.82 -8.35
N PRO A 32 -6.12 4.18 -8.78
CA PRO A 32 -5.33 5.20 -8.05
C PRO A 32 -6.06 6.53 -7.95
N GLN A 33 -6.79 6.93 -8.99
CA GLN A 33 -7.53 8.19 -9.00
C GLN A 33 -8.65 8.20 -7.98
N GLU A 34 -9.37 7.07 -7.84
CA GLU A 34 -10.43 6.95 -6.83
C GLU A 34 -9.84 6.98 -5.43
N ALA A 35 -8.70 6.35 -5.22
CA ALA A 35 -8.00 6.38 -3.94
C ALA A 35 -7.60 7.80 -3.57
N LEU A 36 -7.06 8.57 -4.51
CA LEU A 36 -6.67 9.96 -4.28
C LEU A 36 -7.88 10.84 -3.97
N ARG A 37 -8.98 10.63 -4.68
CA ARG A 37 -10.23 11.38 -4.45
C ARG A 37 -10.76 11.11 -3.03
N TRP A 38 -10.76 9.85 -2.63
CA TRP A 38 -11.17 9.47 -1.28
C TRP A 38 -10.25 10.10 -0.23
N ALA A 39 -8.96 10.09 -0.46
CA ALA A 39 -7.96 10.61 0.49
C ALA A 39 -8.08 12.12 0.71
N GLN A 40 -8.68 12.86 -0.23
CA GLN A 40 -8.93 14.30 -0.05
C GLN A 40 -9.84 14.60 1.14
N HIS A 41 -10.72 13.66 1.47
CA HIS A 41 -11.76 13.86 2.49
C HIS A 41 -11.67 12.85 3.65
N ASN A 42 -10.69 11.97 3.63
CA ASN A 42 -10.56 10.92 4.63
C ASN A 42 -9.11 10.75 5.05
N ASP A 43 -8.90 10.37 6.30
CA ASP A 43 -7.57 10.09 6.81
C ASP A 43 -7.33 8.58 6.87
N PHE A 44 -6.07 8.20 6.83
CA PHE A 44 -5.63 6.82 7.00
C PHE A 44 -4.25 6.81 7.67
N ASP A 45 -3.94 5.71 8.35
CA ASP A 45 -2.68 5.56 9.07
C ASP A 45 -1.65 4.81 8.26
N VAL A 46 -2.11 3.91 7.39
CA VAL A 46 -1.26 3.03 6.59
C VAL A 46 -1.85 2.91 5.18
N ALA A 47 -0.99 2.95 4.17
CA ALA A 47 -1.35 2.63 2.79
C ALA A 47 -0.66 1.33 2.38
N VAL A 48 -1.42 0.42 1.77
CA VAL A 48 -0.92 -0.84 1.22
C VAL A 48 -1.20 -0.81 -0.28
N ILE A 49 -0.16 -0.74 -1.07
CA ILE A 49 -0.27 -0.45 -2.51
C ILE A 49 0.41 -1.54 -3.31
N ASP A 50 -0.29 -2.11 -4.29
CA ASP A 50 0.30 -3.05 -5.23
C ASP A 50 1.37 -2.34 -6.07
N TYR A 51 2.49 -3.02 -6.34
CA TYR A 51 3.63 -2.41 -7.03
C TYR A 51 3.27 -1.87 -8.39
N TYR A 52 2.57 -2.67 -9.19
CA TYR A 52 2.14 -2.28 -10.53
C TYR A 52 0.63 -2.03 -10.54
N LEU A 53 0.26 -0.82 -10.90
CA LEU A 53 -1.12 -0.43 -11.08
C LEU A 53 -1.42 -0.34 -12.58
N GLU A 54 -2.61 0.04 -12.95
CA GLU A 54 -3.01 0.07 -14.35
C GLU A 54 -2.34 1.21 -15.15
N ASN A 55 -2.29 1.06 -16.48
CA ASN A 55 -1.89 2.13 -17.42
C ASN A 55 -0.48 2.69 -17.18
N GLY A 56 0.46 1.83 -16.79
CA GLY A 56 1.83 2.26 -16.57
C GLY A 56 2.06 3.04 -15.29
N ILE A 57 1.09 3.04 -14.39
CA ILE A 57 1.22 3.67 -13.08
C ILE A 57 1.81 2.66 -12.10
N PHE A 58 2.82 3.08 -11.36
CA PHE A 58 3.45 2.25 -10.33
C PHE A 58 3.10 2.76 -8.93
N ALA A 59 3.33 1.92 -7.93
CA ALA A 59 3.05 2.27 -6.55
C ALA A 59 3.74 3.57 -6.11
N GLY A 60 4.96 3.80 -6.58
CA GLY A 60 5.70 5.02 -6.26
C GLY A 60 5.04 6.30 -6.78
N ASP A 61 4.38 6.21 -7.94
CA ASP A 61 3.65 7.36 -8.49
C ASP A 61 2.46 7.74 -7.60
N LEU A 62 1.70 6.74 -7.16
CA LEU A 62 0.57 6.97 -6.26
C LEU A 62 1.06 7.47 -4.89
N LEU A 63 2.13 6.89 -4.35
CA LEU A 63 2.66 7.32 -3.06
C LEU A 63 3.09 8.78 -3.11
N LYS A 64 3.75 9.21 -4.17
CA LYS A 64 4.14 10.60 -4.35
C LYS A 64 2.93 11.54 -4.26
N ASP A 65 1.84 11.18 -4.94
CA ASP A 65 0.62 11.98 -4.92
C ASP A 65 -0.05 11.96 -3.53
N LEU A 66 -0.05 10.82 -2.86
CA LEU A 66 -0.60 10.72 -1.51
C LEU A 66 0.19 11.55 -0.52
N ILE A 67 1.51 11.53 -0.60
CA ILE A 67 2.37 12.35 0.27
C ILE A 67 2.14 13.84 0.00
N ALA A 68 2.03 14.23 -1.26
CA ALA A 68 1.74 15.62 -1.63
C ALA A 68 0.39 16.08 -1.05
N LEU A 69 -0.58 15.18 -0.98
CA LEU A 69 -1.93 15.49 -0.51
C LEU A 69 -2.04 15.47 1.03
N LYS A 70 -1.43 14.47 1.67
CA LYS A 70 -1.61 14.20 3.12
C LYS A 70 -0.39 14.50 3.98
N GLY A 71 0.77 14.76 3.37
CA GLY A 71 2.04 14.82 4.07
C GLY A 71 2.60 13.43 4.36
N PRO A 72 3.79 13.32 4.96
CA PRO A 72 4.49 12.04 5.11
C PRO A 72 4.18 11.30 6.42
N ALA A 73 3.10 11.64 7.11
CA ALA A 73 2.82 11.10 8.45
C ALA A 73 2.31 9.66 8.46
N PHE A 74 1.84 9.14 7.33
CA PHE A 74 1.36 7.76 7.26
C PHE A 74 2.48 6.79 6.85
N LYS A 75 2.32 5.53 7.22
CA LYS A 75 3.21 4.46 6.74
C LYS A 75 2.70 3.92 5.42
N ALA A 76 3.62 3.51 4.54
CA ALA A 76 3.26 2.94 3.24
C ALA A 76 4.04 1.67 2.99
N PHE A 77 3.32 0.63 2.58
CA PHE A 77 3.91 -0.65 2.19
C PHE A 77 3.55 -0.96 0.74
N VAL A 78 4.53 -1.42 -0.03
CA VAL A 78 4.28 -1.90 -1.37
C VAL A 78 4.21 -3.42 -1.34
N VAL A 79 3.24 -3.98 -2.06
CA VAL A 79 3.05 -5.43 -2.18
C VAL A 79 3.43 -5.85 -3.58
N THR A 80 4.30 -6.85 -3.70
CA THR A 80 4.83 -7.27 -4.99
C THR A 80 5.24 -8.74 -4.98
N ASN A 81 5.31 -9.36 -6.16
CA ASN A 81 5.82 -10.72 -6.29
C ASN A 81 7.33 -10.77 -6.17
N TYR A 82 8.02 -9.79 -6.78
CA TYR A 82 9.48 -9.77 -6.81
C TYR A 82 9.98 -8.36 -7.06
N VAL A 83 11.05 -8.00 -6.36
CA VAL A 83 11.83 -6.80 -6.65
C VAL A 83 13.32 -7.15 -6.53
N ASP A 84 14.14 -6.58 -7.42
CA ASP A 84 15.60 -6.68 -7.27
C ASP A 84 16.10 -5.63 -6.27
N GLU A 85 17.40 -5.66 -5.98
CA GLU A 85 18.00 -4.75 -5.01
C GLU A 85 17.84 -3.28 -5.39
N LYS A 86 17.98 -2.98 -6.68
CA LYS A 86 17.83 -1.60 -7.17
C LYS A 86 16.41 -1.11 -7.01
N GLN A 87 15.43 -1.94 -7.39
CA GLN A 87 14.02 -1.61 -7.25
C GLN A 87 13.65 -1.42 -5.77
N ALA A 88 14.16 -2.27 -4.89
CA ALA A 88 13.94 -2.15 -3.45
C ALA A 88 14.49 -0.83 -2.90
N ALA A 89 15.70 -0.46 -3.32
CA ALA A 89 16.30 0.81 -2.92
C ALA A 89 15.50 2.00 -3.42
N ASP A 90 15.05 1.97 -4.67
CA ASP A 90 14.23 3.03 -5.25
C ASP A 90 12.91 3.19 -4.53
N LEU A 91 12.26 2.09 -4.15
CA LEU A 91 11.01 2.12 -3.40
C LEU A 91 11.19 2.76 -2.03
N LYS A 92 12.26 2.42 -1.32
CA LYS A 92 12.56 3.04 -0.03
C LYS A 92 12.83 4.54 -0.17
N GLN A 93 13.57 4.94 -1.19
CA GLN A 93 13.83 6.35 -1.47
C GLN A 93 12.54 7.11 -1.81
N SER A 94 11.57 6.44 -2.43
CA SER A 94 10.28 7.03 -2.75
C SER A 94 9.41 7.28 -1.52
N GLY A 95 9.79 6.74 -0.36
CA GLY A 95 9.08 6.95 0.89
C GLY A 95 8.35 5.75 1.44
N PHE A 96 8.47 4.57 0.80
CA PHE A 96 7.85 3.36 1.35
C PHE A 96 8.54 2.93 2.64
N THR A 97 7.73 2.60 3.63
CA THR A 97 8.21 2.09 4.92
C THR A 97 8.79 0.69 4.76
N GLY A 98 8.20 -0.12 3.89
CA GLY A 98 8.68 -1.47 3.65
C GLY A 98 8.04 -2.11 2.43
N ILE A 99 8.54 -3.31 2.10
CA ILE A 99 8.10 -4.10 0.97
C ILE A 99 7.55 -5.42 1.50
N ILE A 100 6.38 -5.80 1.03
CA ILE A 100 5.74 -7.06 1.39
C ILE A 100 5.68 -7.94 0.14
N HIS A 101 6.24 -9.14 0.22
CA HIS A 101 6.14 -10.09 -0.87
C HIS A 101 4.79 -10.79 -0.86
N LYS A 102 4.20 -10.97 -2.03
CA LYS A 102 2.94 -11.70 -2.16
C LYS A 102 3.13 -13.18 -1.80
N PRO A 103 2.16 -13.82 -1.16
CA PRO A 103 0.86 -13.26 -0.76
C PRO A 103 0.94 -12.45 0.53
N LEU A 104 0.11 -11.43 0.63
CA LEU A 104 -0.04 -10.67 1.88
C LEU A 104 -0.72 -11.56 2.94
N THR A 105 -0.16 -11.57 4.15
CA THR A 105 -0.77 -12.23 5.31
C THR A 105 -0.84 -11.25 6.47
N LEU A 106 -1.76 -11.49 7.41
CA LEU A 106 -1.85 -10.66 8.61
C LEU A 106 -0.57 -10.71 9.42
N GLU A 107 0.03 -11.90 9.53
CA GLU A 107 1.27 -12.08 10.28
C GLU A 107 2.40 -11.23 9.71
N VAL A 108 2.62 -11.29 8.39
CA VAL A 108 3.66 -10.50 7.73
C VAL A 108 3.35 -9.01 7.84
N PHE A 109 2.10 -8.61 7.62
CA PHE A 109 1.71 -7.22 7.74
C PHE A 109 2.01 -6.67 9.14
N LYS A 110 1.63 -7.39 10.18
CA LYS A 110 1.88 -6.97 11.56
C LYS A 110 3.37 -6.84 11.87
N LYS A 111 4.17 -7.79 11.41
CA LYS A 111 5.62 -7.74 11.59
C LYS A 111 6.23 -6.52 10.90
N LYS A 112 5.84 -6.26 9.65
CA LYS A 112 6.32 -5.09 8.92
C LYS A 112 5.86 -3.79 9.58
N LEU A 113 4.64 -3.75 10.05
CA LEU A 113 4.09 -2.57 10.72
C LEU A 113 4.88 -2.24 11.99
N ASN A 114 5.30 -3.26 12.72
CA ASN A 114 6.08 -3.11 13.96
C ASN A 114 7.58 -2.93 13.72
N GLY A 115 8.03 -2.93 12.44
CA GLY A 115 9.44 -2.80 12.11
C GLY A 115 10.25 -4.07 12.32
N GLU A 116 9.60 -5.22 12.47
CA GLU A 116 10.29 -6.49 12.67
C GLU A 116 10.76 -7.08 11.34
N ALA A 117 11.91 -7.75 11.38
CA ALA A 117 12.40 -8.51 10.23
C ALA A 117 11.51 -9.73 9.99
N VAL A 118 11.29 -10.05 8.71
CA VAL A 118 10.44 -11.16 8.30
C VAL A 118 11.26 -12.21 7.58
#